data_a9e12c4c9eafa5b36ce991f8d2dc18fd
#
_entry.id   a9e12c4c9eafa5b36ce991f8d2dc18fd
#
_cell.length_a   1.000
_cell.length_b   1.000
_cell.length_c   1.000
_cell.angle_alpha   90.00
_cell.angle_beta   90.00
_cell.angle_gamma   90.00
#
_symmetry.space_group_name_H-M   'P 1'
#
loop_
_entity.id
_entity.type
_entity.pdbx_description
1 polymer ?
#
loop_
_entity_poly.entity_id
_entity_poly.type
_entity_poly.pdbx_seq_one_letter_code
_entity_poly.pdbx_strand_id
1 'polypeptide(L)'
;MRYYFAPMEGLTDSIYRREHHRFFGGVDRYYMPFFSPTVHRAFTSREARELPKADSVPFCAVPQVLTNDPENFLWAAEACRDLGYAEINLNAGCPSGTVVAKRKGSGMLRDLDSLASFFDRIFAKSPLPVSVKTRLGMEEPEEFEKVLVLYNRYPIRELIVHPRVRRQFYEGQVHSGWFAYAAQNSRNSLCYNGDIRSLADIRALEEAYPQLPAVMIGRGLIADPGMLAGGTEIDTLEAFLNALMDDYTEEFSGCRNALFRMKENWAYLHNRFAGSDKLWKQMRKTTDAAQFRALSAQVLHTCPLV
;
A
#
# COMPACT_ATOMS: atom_id res chain seq x y z
N MET A 1 -15.53 -9.73 5.89
CA MET A 1 -14.35 -8.86 6.06
C MET A 1 -14.13 -8.05 4.78
N ARG A 2 -13.59 -6.81 4.85
CA ARG A 2 -13.23 -5.99 3.67
C ARG A 2 -11.76 -6.20 3.30
N TYR A 3 -11.46 -6.10 2.01
CA TYR A 3 -10.12 -6.31 1.47
C TYR A 3 -9.56 -5.03 0.88
N TYR A 4 -8.39 -4.59 1.35
CA TYR A 4 -7.74 -3.36 0.89
C TYR A 4 -6.42 -3.65 0.20
N PHE A 5 -6.14 -2.92 -0.87
CA PHE A 5 -4.82 -2.95 -1.48
C PHE A 5 -3.92 -1.91 -0.81
N ALA A 6 -2.78 -2.37 -0.30
CA ALA A 6 -1.83 -1.51 0.40
C ALA A 6 -1.14 -0.50 -0.54
N PRO A 7 -0.83 0.71 -0.05
CA PRO A 7 -0.01 1.65 -0.78
C PRO A 7 1.44 1.15 -0.81
N MET A 8 1.96 0.90 -2.01
CA MET A 8 3.34 0.47 -2.24
C MET A 8 4.03 1.41 -3.22
N GLU A 9 4.94 2.25 -2.70
CA GLU A 9 5.67 3.23 -3.52
C GLU A 9 6.40 2.54 -4.67
N GLY A 10 6.21 3.05 -5.88
CA GLY A 10 6.79 2.49 -7.09
C GLY A 10 6.05 1.31 -7.70
N LEU A 11 5.06 0.72 -7.01
CA LEU A 11 4.35 -0.49 -7.45
C LEU A 11 2.87 -0.26 -7.69
N THR A 12 2.14 0.25 -6.70
CA THR A 12 0.68 0.42 -6.79
C THR A 12 0.30 1.84 -7.23
N ASP A 13 0.92 2.34 -8.30
CA ASP A 13 0.60 3.62 -8.91
C ASP A 13 -0.80 3.61 -9.58
N SER A 14 -1.20 4.74 -10.14
CA SER A 14 -2.54 4.91 -10.73
C SER A 14 -2.82 3.91 -11.86
N ILE A 15 -1.82 3.62 -12.69
CA ILE A 15 -1.92 2.65 -13.80
C ILE A 15 -2.14 1.25 -13.23
N TYR A 16 -1.30 0.83 -12.26
CA TYR A 16 -1.44 -0.51 -11.67
C TYR A 16 -2.80 -0.69 -11.00
N ARG A 17 -3.27 0.29 -10.20
CA ARG A 17 -4.57 0.20 -9.53
C ARG A 17 -5.72 0.07 -10.52
N ARG A 18 -5.70 0.85 -11.61
CA ARG A 18 -6.72 0.82 -12.65
C ARG A 18 -6.76 -0.53 -13.35
N GLU A 19 -5.62 -1.02 -13.81
CA GLU A 19 -5.56 -2.30 -14.52
C GLU A 19 -5.84 -3.49 -13.60
N HIS A 20 -5.35 -3.46 -12.34
CA HIS A 20 -5.71 -4.50 -11.36
C HIS A 20 -7.22 -4.56 -11.14
N HIS A 21 -7.89 -3.42 -10.98
CA HIS A 21 -9.33 -3.39 -10.82
C HIS A 21 -10.07 -3.91 -12.07
N ARG A 22 -9.58 -3.55 -13.26
CA ARG A 22 -10.16 -3.96 -14.54
C ARG A 22 -10.10 -5.47 -14.77
N PHE A 23 -8.99 -6.08 -14.44
CA PHE A 23 -8.75 -7.50 -14.74
C PHE A 23 -9.17 -8.45 -13.61
N PHE A 24 -9.06 -8.02 -12.37
CA PHE A 24 -9.25 -8.91 -11.21
C PHE A 24 -10.35 -8.42 -10.27
N GLY A 25 -10.37 -7.17 -9.88
CA GLY A 25 -11.31 -6.69 -8.88
C GLY A 25 -11.08 -7.30 -7.49
N GLY A 26 -12.16 -7.57 -6.75
CA GLY A 26 -12.11 -8.21 -5.42
C GLY A 26 -11.56 -7.32 -4.29
N VAL A 27 -11.16 -6.08 -4.57
CA VAL A 27 -10.62 -5.12 -3.62
C VAL A 27 -11.65 -4.03 -3.31
N ASP A 28 -11.99 -3.86 -2.03
CA ASP A 28 -12.95 -2.83 -1.59
C ASP A 28 -12.36 -1.42 -1.61
N ARG A 29 -11.06 -1.29 -1.32
CA ARG A 29 -10.36 0.00 -1.31
C ARG A 29 -8.93 -0.13 -1.79
N TYR A 30 -8.53 0.80 -2.66
CA TYR A 30 -7.15 0.97 -3.13
C TYR A 30 -6.51 2.15 -2.41
N TYR A 31 -5.54 1.89 -1.53
CA TYR A 31 -4.76 2.94 -0.91
C TYR A 31 -3.65 3.40 -1.86
N MET A 32 -3.56 4.70 -2.08
CA MET A 32 -2.58 5.28 -3.00
C MET A 32 -1.19 5.35 -2.35
N PRO A 33 -0.10 5.16 -3.10
CA PRO A 33 1.22 5.56 -2.65
C PRO A 33 1.20 7.00 -2.14
N PHE A 34 1.94 7.25 -1.07
CA PHE A 34 1.89 8.54 -0.42
C PHE A 34 2.41 9.69 -1.30
N PHE A 35 1.81 10.83 -1.18
CA PHE A 35 2.38 12.10 -1.61
C PHE A 35 2.86 12.92 -0.40
N SER A 36 3.81 13.84 -0.65
CA SER A 36 4.42 14.66 0.42
C SER A 36 4.23 16.14 0.12
N PRO A 37 3.26 16.80 0.74
CA PRO A 37 3.08 18.23 0.57
C PRO A 37 4.35 19.02 0.87
N THR A 38 4.61 20.02 0.06
CA THR A 38 5.71 20.98 0.22
C THR A 38 5.20 22.32 0.72
N VAL A 39 6.11 23.22 1.03
CA VAL A 39 5.79 24.61 1.43
C VAL A 39 4.96 25.37 0.37
N HIS A 40 5.07 24.97 -0.89
CA HIS A 40 4.31 25.59 -1.99
C HIS A 40 2.84 25.14 -2.05
N ARG A 41 2.46 24.08 -1.31
CA ARG A 41 1.09 23.56 -1.26
C ARG A 41 0.47 23.40 -2.64
N ALA A 42 1.20 22.70 -3.52
CA ALA A 42 0.76 22.38 -4.87
C ALA A 42 1.17 20.94 -5.19
N PHE A 43 0.36 20.23 -5.96
CA PHE A 43 0.71 18.92 -6.49
C PHE A 43 1.73 19.05 -7.61
N THR A 44 2.76 18.22 -7.57
CA THR A 44 3.63 18.00 -8.72
C THR A 44 2.84 17.31 -9.84
N SER A 45 3.33 17.36 -11.08
CA SER A 45 2.70 16.64 -12.21
C SER A 45 2.54 15.15 -11.94
N ARG A 46 3.51 14.53 -11.23
CA ARG A 46 3.42 13.12 -10.81
C ARG A 46 2.30 12.93 -9.80
N GLU A 47 2.23 13.75 -8.75
CA GLU A 47 1.19 13.64 -7.73
C GLU A 47 -0.20 13.89 -8.31
N ALA A 48 -0.36 14.84 -9.23
CA ALA A 48 -1.62 15.09 -9.90
C ALA A 48 -2.11 13.89 -10.73
N ARG A 49 -1.21 13.12 -11.33
CA ARG A 49 -1.56 11.86 -12.02
C ARG A 49 -1.96 10.75 -11.05
N GLU A 50 -1.31 10.69 -9.88
CA GLU A 50 -1.64 9.72 -8.84
C GLU A 50 -2.96 10.01 -8.12
N LEU A 51 -3.42 11.26 -8.15
CA LEU A 51 -4.61 11.78 -7.48
C LEU A 51 -5.66 12.27 -8.50
N PRO A 52 -6.23 11.38 -9.35
CA PRO A 52 -7.32 11.77 -10.24
C PRO A 52 -8.56 12.16 -9.42
N LYS A 53 -9.55 12.80 -10.03
CA LYS A 53 -10.84 13.00 -9.36
C LYS A 53 -11.43 11.67 -8.92
N ALA A 54 -12.02 11.63 -7.71
CA ALA A 54 -12.51 10.38 -7.13
C ALA A 54 -13.60 9.70 -7.97
N ASP A 55 -14.42 10.47 -8.68
CA ASP A 55 -15.48 9.99 -9.57
C ASP A 55 -14.97 9.54 -10.95
N SER A 56 -13.72 9.82 -11.29
CA SER A 56 -13.11 9.41 -12.56
C SER A 56 -12.54 8.00 -12.55
N VAL A 57 -12.54 7.32 -11.40
CA VAL A 57 -12.08 5.93 -11.26
C VAL A 57 -13.21 5.02 -10.79
N PRO A 58 -13.32 3.77 -11.29
CA PRO A 58 -14.45 2.88 -11.01
C PRO A 58 -14.33 2.14 -9.66
N PHE A 59 -13.43 2.57 -8.76
CA PHE A 59 -13.15 1.95 -7.48
C PHE A 59 -12.94 2.97 -6.36
N CYS A 60 -13.14 2.54 -5.12
CA CYS A 60 -12.86 3.38 -3.96
C CYS A 60 -11.35 3.53 -3.77
N ALA A 61 -10.84 4.73 -4.02
CA ALA A 61 -9.45 5.09 -3.83
C ALA A 61 -9.28 5.96 -2.59
N VAL A 62 -8.24 5.70 -1.80
CA VAL A 62 -7.92 6.45 -0.58
C VAL A 62 -6.55 7.11 -0.72
N PRO A 63 -6.47 8.45 -0.80
CA PRO A 63 -5.21 9.16 -0.86
C PRO A 63 -4.45 9.05 0.45
N GLN A 64 -3.13 8.81 0.36
CA GLN A 64 -2.26 8.76 1.53
C GLN A 64 -1.27 9.91 1.53
N VAL A 65 -1.13 10.60 2.66
CA VAL A 65 -0.21 11.73 2.84
C VAL A 65 0.93 11.36 3.78
N LEU A 66 2.14 11.82 3.45
CA LEU A 66 3.35 11.67 4.26
C LEU A 66 3.84 13.04 4.72
N THR A 67 3.45 13.44 5.92
CA THR A 67 3.88 14.70 6.54
C THR A 67 3.91 14.58 8.05
N ASN A 68 4.67 15.44 8.71
CA ASN A 68 4.64 15.68 10.15
C ASN A 68 4.30 17.15 10.47
N ASP A 69 3.89 17.89 9.46
CA ASP A 69 3.42 19.28 9.59
C ASP A 69 1.89 19.29 9.48
N PRO A 70 1.16 19.72 10.52
CA PRO A 70 -0.30 19.70 10.51
C PRO A 70 -0.91 20.64 9.48
N GLU A 71 -0.28 21.76 9.14
CA GLU A 71 -0.80 22.67 8.12
C GLU A 71 -0.69 22.08 6.71
N ASN A 72 0.40 21.34 6.45
CA ASN A 72 0.55 20.59 5.21
C ASN A 72 -0.45 19.42 5.12
N PHE A 73 -0.77 18.78 6.25
CA PHE A 73 -1.82 17.76 6.29
C PHE A 73 -3.20 18.35 5.98
N LEU A 74 -3.54 19.48 6.61
CA LEU A 74 -4.84 20.12 6.42
C LEU A 74 -5.02 20.60 4.98
N TRP A 75 -3.98 21.22 4.39
CA TRP A 75 -4.00 21.56 2.97
C TRP A 75 -4.24 20.33 2.09
N ALA A 76 -3.55 19.23 2.37
CA ALA A 76 -3.73 17.99 1.63
C ALA A 76 -5.17 17.44 1.76
N ALA A 77 -5.74 17.52 2.96
CA ALA A 77 -7.11 17.07 3.21
C ALA A 77 -8.14 17.95 2.48
N GLU A 78 -7.95 19.27 2.42
CA GLU A 78 -8.77 20.19 1.63
C GLU A 78 -8.68 19.87 0.13
N ALA A 79 -7.46 19.75 -0.40
CA ALA A 79 -7.23 19.42 -1.80
C ALA A 79 -7.85 18.05 -2.18
N CYS A 80 -7.74 17.04 -1.32
CA CYS A 80 -8.36 15.74 -1.54
C CYS A 80 -9.90 15.81 -1.48
N ARG A 81 -10.48 16.60 -0.55
CA ARG A 81 -11.93 16.86 -0.53
C ARG A 81 -12.40 17.49 -1.84
N ASP A 82 -11.68 18.48 -2.34
CA ASP A 82 -12.03 19.20 -3.57
C ASP A 82 -11.91 18.32 -4.82
N LEU A 83 -11.09 17.26 -4.76
CA LEU A 83 -11.02 16.19 -5.74
C LEU A 83 -12.13 15.11 -5.55
N GLY A 84 -13.00 15.25 -4.53
CA GLY A 84 -14.13 14.35 -4.28
C GLY A 84 -13.81 13.13 -3.40
N TYR A 85 -12.63 13.04 -2.80
CA TYR A 85 -12.31 11.92 -1.90
C TYR A 85 -13.08 12.02 -0.58
N ALA A 86 -13.50 10.86 -0.06
CA ALA A 86 -14.31 10.75 1.17
C ALA A 86 -13.47 10.51 2.44
N GLU A 87 -12.16 10.35 2.30
CA GLU A 87 -11.22 10.00 3.38
C GLU A 87 -9.81 10.40 2.98
N ILE A 88 -8.97 10.72 3.97
CA ILE A 88 -7.53 10.87 3.80
C ILE A 88 -6.80 9.96 4.79
N ASN A 89 -5.70 9.33 4.34
CA ASN A 89 -4.89 8.44 5.16
C ASN A 89 -3.56 9.08 5.53
N LEU A 90 -3.20 9.05 6.82
CA LEU A 90 -1.87 9.45 7.28
C LEU A 90 -0.91 8.26 7.23
N ASN A 91 0.25 8.44 6.60
CA ASN A 91 1.34 7.49 6.70
C ASN A 91 2.18 7.75 7.96
N ALA A 92 1.98 6.92 9.00
CA ALA A 92 2.79 6.86 10.22
C ALA A 92 3.61 5.54 10.30
N GLY A 93 3.87 4.88 9.14
CA GLY A 93 4.46 3.55 9.13
C GLY A 93 5.64 3.35 8.18
N CYS A 94 5.93 4.27 7.24
CA CYS A 94 7.04 4.11 6.29
C CYS A 94 8.38 4.02 7.03
N PRO A 95 9.16 2.91 6.85
CA PRO A 95 10.41 2.69 7.57
C PRO A 95 11.65 3.25 6.86
N SER A 96 11.49 3.84 5.68
CA SER A 96 12.61 4.35 4.87
C SER A 96 13.47 5.33 5.66
N GLY A 97 14.79 5.14 5.61
CA GLY A 97 15.75 5.99 6.33
C GLY A 97 15.60 7.47 6.00
N THR A 98 15.38 7.80 4.72
CA THR A 98 15.19 9.19 4.27
C THR A 98 13.90 9.83 4.80
N VAL A 99 12.85 9.03 5.00
CA VAL A 99 11.56 9.46 5.57
C VAL A 99 11.70 9.67 7.08
N VAL A 100 12.28 8.67 7.76
CA VAL A 100 12.49 8.66 9.22
C VAL A 100 13.43 9.78 9.68
N ALA A 101 14.50 10.07 8.91
CA ALA A 101 15.42 11.18 9.21
C ALA A 101 14.71 12.55 9.23
N LYS A 102 13.61 12.69 8.47
CA LYS A 102 12.75 13.88 8.46
C LYS A 102 11.61 13.81 9.50
N ARG A 103 11.66 12.85 10.42
CA ARG A 103 10.61 12.58 11.42
C ARG A 103 9.22 12.36 10.81
N LYS A 104 9.14 11.82 9.59
CA LYS A 104 7.91 11.44 8.88
C LYS A 104 7.73 9.92 8.89
N GLY A 105 6.55 9.44 8.48
CA GLY A 105 6.25 8.01 8.47
C GLY A 105 6.41 7.39 9.85
N SER A 106 7.06 6.22 9.97
CA SER A 106 7.32 5.63 11.29
C SER A 106 8.20 6.52 12.19
N GLY A 107 8.94 7.48 11.63
CA GLY A 107 9.72 8.44 12.42
C GLY A 107 8.88 9.32 13.35
N MET A 108 7.57 9.46 13.09
CA MET A 108 6.64 10.16 13.99
C MET A 108 6.44 9.42 15.32
N LEU A 109 6.62 8.10 15.33
CA LEU A 109 6.45 7.26 16.53
C LEU A 109 7.58 7.42 17.55
N ARG A 110 8.65 8.13 17.18
CA ARG A 110 9.79 8.41 18.08
C ARG A 110 9.46 9.41 19.19
N ASP A 111 8.52 10.30 18.92
CA ASP A 111 8.13 11.41 19.82
C ASP A 111 6.60 11.51 19.86
N LEU A 112 6.02 10.89 20.88
CA LEU A 112 4.56 10.79 21.03
C LEU A 112 3.92 12.11 21.43
N ASP A 113 4.65 13.03 22.08
CA ASP A 113 4.13 14.34 22.44
C ASP A 113 3.99 15.23 21.19
N SER A 114 5.01 15.19 20.32
CA SER A 114 4.92 15.83 19.00
C SER A 114 3.79 15.23 18.14
N LEU A 115 3.62 13.91 18.17
CA LEU A 115 2.54 13.22 17.46
C LEU A 115 1.17 13.61 18.03
N ALA A 116 1.03 13.72 19.36
CA ALA A 116 -0.19 14.19 20.00
C ALA A 116 -0.55 15.62 19.56
N SER A 117 0.42 16.53 19.61
CA SER A 117 0.23 17.92 19.16
C SER A 117 -0.16 18.03 17.69
N PHE A 118 0.41 17.17 16.84
CA PHE A 118 0.02 17.04 15.43
C PHE A 118 -1.43 16.57 15.30
N PHE A 119 -1.82 15.54 16.04
CA PHE A 119 -3.19 14.99 16.02
C PHE A 119 -4.23 15.97 16.55
N ASP A 120 -3.94 16.68 17.65
CA ASP A 120 -4.82 17.72 18.19
C ASP A 120 -5.22 18.73 17.11
N ARG A 121 -4.26 19.13 16.27
CA ARG A 121 -4.50 20.09 15.19
C ARG A 121 -5.27 19.50 14.01
N ILE A 122 -4.88 18.32 13.53
CA ILE A 122 -5.52 17.75 12.34
C ILE A 122 -6.93 17.25 12.63
N PHE A 123 -7.18 16.62 13.79
CA PHE A 123 -8.51 16.12 14.13
C PHE A 123 -9.50 17.25 14.50
N ALA A 124 -8.99 18.41 14.94
CA ALA A 124 -9.83 19.57 15.17
C ALA A 124 -10.31 20.26 13.88
N LYS A 125 -9.58 20.12 12.76
CA LYS A 125 -9.79 20.96 11.56
C LYS A 125 -9.92 20.21 10.25
N SER A 126 -9.59 18.90 10.19
CA SER A 126 -9.64 18.14 8.93
C SER A 126 -11.05 18.13 8.35
N PRO A 127 -11.21 18.53 7.07
CA PRO A 127 -12.50 18.46 6.39
C PRO A 127 -12.91 17.03 5.98
N LEU A 128 -11.99 16.07 6.09
CA LEU A 128 -12.20 14.68 5.77
C LEU A 128 -11.95 13.79 7.00
N PRO A 129 -12.67 12.67 7.12
CA PRO A 129 -12.31 11.60 8.04
C PRO A 129 -10.87 11.14 7.83
N VAL A 130 -10.12 10.95 8.92
CA VAL A 130 -8.71 10.59 8.89
C VAL A 130 -8.52 9.13 9.32
N SER A 131 -7.93 8.32 8.45
CA SER A 131 -7.39 7.01 8.82
C SER A 131 -5.87 7.08 8.99
N VAL A 132 -5.29 6.14 9.72
CA VAL A 132 -3.85 6.11 10.01
C VAL A 132 -3.28 4.75 9.69
N LYS A 133 -2.22 4.70 8.87
CA LYS A 133 -1.45 3.48 8.65
C LYS A 133 -0.15 3.55 9.44
N THR A 134 0.02 2.64 10.40
CA THR A 134 1.09 2.67 11.38
C THR A 134 1.88 1.37 11.48
N ARG A 135 2.99 1.43 12.21
CA ARG A 135 3.73 0.30 12.78
C ARG A 135 3.61 0.30 14.31
N LEU A 136 4.22 -0.71 14.96
CA LEU A 136 4.18 -0.84 16.42
C LEU A 136 5.02 0.21 17.15
N GLY A 137 6.10 0.63 16.55
CA GLY A 137 7.08 1.56 17.15
C GLY A 137 8.33 1.64 16.30
N MET A 138 9.41 2.11 16.91
CA MET A 138 10.72 2.29 16.25
C MET A 138 11.62 1.07 16.42
N GLU A 139 11.85 0.65 17.65
CA GLU A 139 12.85 -0.36 18.01
C GLU A 139 12.22 -1.62 18.62
N GLU A 140 11.31 -1.47 19.59
CA GLU A 140 10.72 -2.59 20.33
C GLU A 140 9.20 -2.62 20.19
N PRO A 141 8.59 -3.83 20.07
CA PRO A 141 7.14 -3.98 19.90
C PRO A 141 6.32 -3.43 21.06
N GLU A 142 6.89 -3.41 22.27
CA GLU A 142 6.29 -2.90 23.51
C GLU A 142 5.99 -1.40 23.45
N GLU A 143 6.68 -0.66 22.60
CA GLU A 143 6.39 0.75 22.35
C GLU A 143 4.93 0.96 21.94
N PHE A 144 4.32 -0.07 21.35
CA PHE A 144 2.94 -0.02 20.85
C PHE A 144 1.90 0.24 21.91
N GLU A 145 2.13 -0.16 23.16
CA GLU A 145 1.21 0.17 24.26
C GLU A 145 0.97 1.68 24.34
N LYS A 146 2.04 2.45 24.38
CA LYS A 146 1.97 3.91 24.47
C LYS A 146 1.41 4.53 23.19
N VAL A 147 1.80 3.98 22.03
CA VAL A 147 1.30 4.41 20.71
C VAL A 147 -0.21 4.20 20.62
N LEU A 148 -0.73 3.04 21.05
CA LEU A 148 -2.16 2.74 21.00
C LEU A 148 -2.95 3.59 22.00
N VAL A 149 -2.42 3.84 23.20
CA VAL A 149 -3.03 4.76 24.19
C VAL A 149 -3.20 6.14 23.58
N LEU A 150 -2.19 6.63 22.85
CA LEU A 150 -2.29 7.91 22.13
C LEU A 150 -3.37 7.86 21.04
N TYR A 151 -3.35 6.85 20.17
CA TYR A 151 -4.33 6.72 19.08
C TYR A 151 -5.77 6.63 19.59
N ASN A 152 -6.00 6.02 20.75
CA ASN A 152 -7.33 5.90 21.38
C ASN A 152 -7.92 7.24 21.88
N ARG A 153 -7.14 8.31 21.88
CA ARG A 153 -7.61 9.66 22.23
C ARG A 153 -8.30 10.38 21.08
N TYR A 154 -8.12 9.87 19.85
CA TYR A 154 -8.58 10.54 18.62
C TYR A 154 -9.60 9.68 17.86
N PRO A 155 -10.56 10.30 17.15
CA PRO A 155 -11.56 9.60 16.35
C PRO A 155 -10.96 9.16 15.00
N ILE A 156 -9.99 8.25 15.05
CA ILE A 156 -9.36 7.68 13.85
C ILE A 156 -10.41 6.81 13.15
N ARG A 157 -10.74 7.13 11.90
CA ARG A 157 -11.73 6.38 11.11
C ARG A 157 -11.39 4.90 11.00
N GLU A 158 -10.10 4.61 10.76
CA GLU A 158 -9.57 3.26 10.66
C GLU A 158 -8.08 3.26 10.98
N LEU A 159 -7.66 2.42 11.92
CA LEU A 159 -6.27 2.25 12.30
C LEU A 159 -5.72 0.99 11.63
N ILE A 160 -4.88 1.18 10.61
CA ILE A 160 -4.26 0.11 9.85
C ILE A 160 -2.91 -0.22 10.50
N VAL A 161 -2.83 -1.36 11.16
CA VAL A 161 -1.66 -1.77 11.93
C VAL A 161 -0.82 -2.78 11.15
N HIS A 162 0.44 -2.41 10.86
CA HIS A 162 1.46 -3.36 10.43
C HIS A 162 2.24 -3.81 11.68
N PRO A 163 2.05 -5.04 12.17
CA PRO A 163 2.62 -5.47 13.45
C PRO A 163 4.11 -5.84 13.34
N ARG A 164 4.89 -4.88 12.91
CA ARG A 164 6.36 -4.83 12.91
C ARG A 164 6.81 -3.48 13.44
N VAL A 165 7.99 -3.43 14.07
CA VAL A 165 8.67 -2.17 14.39
C VAL A 165 9.42 -1.61 13.16
N ARG A 166 9.82 -0.34 13.22
CA ARG A 166 10.52 0.32 12.11
C ARG A 166 11.81 -0.41 11.72
N ARG A 167 12.65 -0.82 12.69
CA ARG A 167 13.95 -1.45 12.42
C ARG A 167 13.86 -2.74 11.62
N GLN A 168 12.73 -3.44 11.67
CA GLN A 168 12.51 -4.69 10.94
C GLN A 168 12.30 -4.46 9.43
N PHE A 169 11.97 -3.26 8.98
CA PHE A 169 11.53 -3.02 7.60
C PHE A 169 10.42 -3.99 7.18
N TYR A 170 10.75 -5.02 6.40
CA TYR A 170 9.85 -6.08 5.94
C TYR A 170 10.40 -7.47 6.27
N GLU A 171 11.40 -7.55 7.13
CA GLU A 171 12.11 -8.77 7.51
C GLU A 171 11.58 -9.32 8.85
N GLY A 172 11.89 -10.60 9.10
CA GLY A 172 11.41 -11.29 10.28
C GLY A 172 9.91 -11.52 10.30
N GLN A 173 9.42 -12.12 11.36
CA GLN A 173 7.99 -12.39 11.53
C GLN A 173 7.24 -11.14 12.02
N VAL A 174 5.95 -11.09 11.73
CA VAL A 174 5.03 -10.13 12.35
C VAL A 174 4.81 -10.49 13.82
N HIS A 175 4.64 -9.49 14.66
CA HIS A 175 4.34 -9.66 16.08
C HIS A 175 2.82 -9.80 16.29
N SER A 176 2.28 -10.98 16.00
CA SER A 176 0.82 -11.26 16.07
C SER A 176 0.20 -10.98 17.44
N GLY A 177 0.95 -11.22 18.53
CA GLY A 177 0.51 -10.89 19.89
C GLY A 177 0.23 -9.39 20.08
N TRP A 178 0.97 -8.52 19.42
CA TRP A 178 0.74 -7.09 19.48
C TRP A 178 -0.45 -6.63 18.64
N PHE A 179 -0.78 -7.37 17.58
CA PHE A 179 -2.05 -7.14 16.89
C PHE A 179 -3.23 -7.63 17.73
N ALA A 180 -3.09 -8.77 18.43
CA ALA A 180 -4.09 -9.24 19.38
C ALA A 180 -4.33 -8.21 20.51
N TYR A 181 -3.25 -7.59 21.02
CA TYR A 181 -3.35 -6.48 21.95
C TYR A 181 -4.14 -5.29 21.36
N ALA A 182 -3.87 -4.92 20.10
CA ALA A 182 -4.67 -3.89 19.43
C ALA A 182 -6.14 -4.26 19.32
N ALA A 183 -6.45 -5.51 18.94
CA ALA A 183 -7.82 -6.00 18.79
C ALA A 183 -8.62 -5.93 20.10
N GLN A 184 -7.96 -6.10 21.25
CA GLN A 184 -8.58 -6.03 22.57
C GLN A 184 -8.70 -4.62 23.14
N ASN A 185 -7.78 -3.71 22.77
CA ASN A 185 -7.61 -2.42 23.44
C ASN A 185 -7.89 -1.20 22.56
N SER A 186 -8.04 -1.37 21.24
CA SER A 186 -8.32 -0.24 20.35
C SER A 186 -9.76 0.24 20.48
N ARG A 187 -9.93 1.56 20.56
CA ARG A 187 -11.24 2.24 20.47
C ARG A 187 -11.60 2.57 19.02
N ASN A 188 -10.65 2.47 18.12
CA ASN A 188 -10.83 2.77 16.70
C ASN A 188 -11.06 1.47 15.90
N SER A 189 -11.75 1.57 14.77
CA SER A 189 -11.86 0.46 13.83
C SER A 189 -10.48 0.02 13.36
N LEU A 190 -10.22 -1.30 13.33
CA LEU A 190 -8.92 -1.86 12.98
C LEU A 190 -8.89 -2.45 11.59
N CYS A 191 -7.71 -2.37 10.97
CA CYS A 191 -7.36 -3.12 9.78
C CYS A 191 -6.00 -3.80 10.01
N TYR A 192 -5.93 -5.11 9.78
CA TYR A 192 -4.66 -5.84 9.83
C TYR A 192 -3.87 -5.66 8.53
N ASN A 193 -2.58 -5.41 8.62
CA ASN A 193 -1.69 -5.37 7.48
C ASN A 193 -0.36 -6.07 7.77
N GLY A 194 -0.14 -7.26 7.27
CA GLY A 194 1.13 -7.96 7.46
C GLY A 194 1.12 -9.37 6.87
N ASP A 195 2.07 -9.68 6.00
CA ASP A 195 2.39 -11.02 5.44
C ASP A 195 1.20 -11.88 4.97
N ILE A 196 0.13 -11.26 4.52
CA ILE A 196 -0.97 -11.97 3.85
C ILE A 196 -0.48 -12.29 2.43
N ARG A 197 -0.39 -13.60 2.11
CA ARG A 197 0.13 -14.12 0.84
C ARG A 197 -0.82 -15.07 0.14
N SER A 198 -1.89 -15.50 0.82
CA SER A 198 -2.85 -16.48 0.33
C SER A 198 -4.23 -16.26 0.95
N LEU A 199 -5.27 -16.86 0.36
CA LEU A 199 -6.60 -16.95 0.95
C LEU A 199 -6.59 -17.72 2.30
N ALA A 200 -5.65 -18.65 2.48
CA ALA A 200 -5.52 -19.36 3.75
C ALA A 200 -5.10 -18.42 4.88
N ASP A 201 -4.20 -17.46 4.61
CA ASP A 201 -3.82 -16.46 5.60
C ASP A 201 -5.00 -15.56 5.98
N ILE A 202 -5.85 -15.21 5.02
CA ILE A 202 -7.08 -14.44 5.26
C ILE A 202 -8.03 -15.22 6.17
N ARG A 203 -8.29 -16.51 5.85
CA ARG A 203 -9.16 -17.36 6.67
C ARG A 203 -8.64 -17.52 8.08
N ALA A 204 -7.33 -17.70 8.25
CA ALA A 204 -6.72 -17.78 9.59
C ALA A 204 -6.92 -16.48 10.39
N LEU A 205 -6.87 -15.33 9.74
CA LEU A 205 -7.17 -14.03 10.37
C LEU A 205 -8.67 -13.89 10.72
N GLU A 206 -9.57 -14.37 9.86
CA GLU A 206 -11.02 -14.37 10.13
C GLU A 206 -11.38 -15.27 11.33
N GLU A 207 -10.73 -16.43 11.41
CA GLU A 207 -10.90 -17.34 12.58
C GLU A 207 -10.33 -16.75 13.85
N ALA A 208 -9.12 -16.16 13.80
CA ALA A 208 -8.47 -15.55 14.95
C ALA A 208 -9.16 -14.27 15.42
N TYR A 209 -9.75 -13.49 14.52
CA TYR A 209 -10.35 -12.18 14.79
C TYR A 209 -11.71 -12.03 14.09
N PRO A 210 -12.79 -12.72 14.55
CA PRO A 210 -14.10 -12.70 13.87
C PRO A 210 -14.74 -11.32 13.75
N GLN A 211 -14.32 -10.36 14.59
CA GLN A 211 -14.82 -8.98 14.59
C GLN A 211 -13.93 -8.02 13.76
N LEU A 212 -12.84 -8.51 13.15
CA LEU A 212 -11.95 -7.68 12.37
C LEU A 212 -12.66 -7.20 11.09
N PRO A 213 -12.85 -5.88 10.90
CA PRO A 213 -13.65 -5.39 9.79
C PRO A 213 -12.91 -5.42 8.45
N ALA A 214 -11.56 -5.38 8.47
CA ALA A 214 -10.77 -5.29 7.25
C ALA A 214 -9.36 -5.87 7.39
N VAL A 215 -8.81 -6.31 6.26
CA VAL A 215 -7.39 -6.62 6.07
C VAL A 215 -6.83 -5.85 4.91
N MET A 216 -5.55 -5.46 4.99
CA MET A 216 -4.83 -4.76 3.93
C MET A 216 -3.69 -5.64 3.40
N ILE A 217 -3.66 -5.86 2.10
CA ILE A 217 -2.73 -6.76 1.44
C ILE A 217 -1.81 -5.93 0.53
N GLY A 218 -0.51 -6.12 0.63
CA GLY A 218 0.48 -5.46 -0.24
C GLY A 218 1.13 -6.48 -1.17
N ARG A 219 2.29 -6.99 -0.78
CA ARG A 219 3.12 -7.90 -1.57
C ARG A 219 2.37 -9.13 -2.08
N GLY A 220 1.41 -9.63 -1.32
CA GLY A 220 0.59 -10.77 -1.73
C GLY A 220 -0.19 -10.51 -3.01
N LEU A 221 -0.85 -9.34 -3.13
CA LEU A 221 -1.60 -8.96 -4.34
C LEU A 221 -0.71 -8.53 -5.51
N ILE A 222 0.56 -8.17 -5.28
CA ILE A 222 1.50 -8.01 -6.39
C ILE A 222 1.98 -9.37 -6.92
N ALA A 223 2.21 -10.32 -6.01
CA ALA A 223 2.64 -11.67 -6.37
C ALA A 223 1.49 -12.52 -6.97
N ASP A 224 0.27 -12.30 -6.52
CA ASP A 224 -0.94 -13.02 -6.95
C ASP A 224 -2.09 -12.01 -7.14
N PRO A 225 -2.14 -11.32 -8.30
CA PRO A 225 -3.14 -10.27 -8.52
C PRO A 225 -4.58 -10.77 -8.48
N GLY A 226 -4.82 -12.03 -8.87
CA GLY A 226 -6.14 -12.66 -8.85
C GLY A 226 -6.53 -13.32 -7.53
N MET A 227 -5.72 -13.22 -6.47
CA MET A 227 -5.96 -13.88 -5.18
C MET A 227 -7.39 -13.68 -4.66
N LEU A 228 -7.93 -12.47 -4.76
CA LEU A 228 -9.26 -12.12 -4.28
C LEU A 228 -10.38 -12.33 -5.32
N ALA A 229 -10.02 -12.68 -6.55
CA ALA A 229 -10.95 -12.89 -7.67
C ALA A 229 -11.25 -14.39 -7.92
N GLY A 230 -10.87 -15.25 -7.01
CA GLY A 230 -11.05 -16.70 -7.14
C GLY A 230 -9.82 -17.43 -7.70
N GLY A 231 -8.71 -16.74 -7.92
CA GLY A 231 -7.44 -17.26 -8.45
C GLY A 231 -6.93 -16.46 -9.64
N THR A 232 -5.68 -16.69 -9.98
CA THR A 232 -5.04 -16.03 -11.12
C THR A 232 -4.98 -16.98 -12.30
N GLU A 233 -5.84 -16.75 -13.30
CA GLU A 233 -5.79 -17.46 -14.58
C GLU A 233 -4.66 -16.91 -15.46
N ILE A 234 -3.91 -17.79 -16.13
CA ILE A 234 -2.71 -17.41 -16.89
C ILE A 234 -3.01 -16.42 -18.01
N ASP A 235 -4.07 -16.67 -18.81
CA ASP A 235 -4.43 -15.80 -19.92
C ASP A 235 -4.84 -14.38 -19.43
N THR A 236 -5.56 -14.32 -18.31
CA THR A 236 -5.95 -13.06 -17.66
C THR A 236 -4.71 -12.32 -17.14
N LEU A 237 -3.77 -13.05 -16.53
CA LEU A 237 -2.51 -12.48 -16.05
C LEU A 237 -1.65 -11.96 -17.19
N GLU A 238 -1.56 -12.69 -18.30
CA GLU A 238 -0.82 -12.24 -19.48
C GLU A 238 -1.42 -10.97 -20.08
N ALA A 239 -2.74 -10.94 -20.22
CA ALA A 239 -3.47 -9.76 -20.71
C ALA A 239 -3.25 -8.54 -19.78
N PHE A 240 -3.31 -8.72 -18.47
CA PHE A 240 -3.02 -7.70 -17.47
C PHE A 240 -1.59 -7.16 -17.58
N LEU A 241 -0.59 -8.04 -17.67
CA LEU A 241 0.82 -7.63 -17.78
C LEU A 241 1.12 -6.91 -19.09
N ASN A 242 0.46 -7.32 -20.18
CA ASN A 242 0.56 -6.64 -21.45
C ASN A 242 -0.08 -5.25 -21.41
N ALA A 243 -1.26 -5.11 -20.82
CA ALA A 243 -1.92 -3.83 -20.62
C ALA A 243 -1.06 -2.88 -19.77
N LEU A 244 -0.51 -3.35 -18.65
CA LEU A 244 0.43 -2.57 -17.83
C LEU A 244 1.63 -2.07 -18.63
N MET A 245 2.22 -2.93 -19.46
CA MET A 245 3.40 -2.56 -20.27
C MET A 245 3.04 -1.51 -21.31
N ASP A 246 1.85 -1.61 -21.95
CA ASP A 246 1.37 -0.65 -22.94
C ASP A 246 1.11 0.70 -22.29
N ASP A 247 0.35 0.73 -21.18
CA ASP A 247 0.01 1.95 -20.46
C ASP A 247 1.24 2.66 -19.88
N TYR A 248 2.19 1.91 -19.31
CA TYR A 248 3.45 2.50 -18.84
C TYR A 248 4.30 3.03 -19.99
N THR A 249 4.27 2.39 -21.17
CA THR A 249 5.00 2.86 -22.35
C THR A 249 4.42 4.17 -22.86
N GLU A 250 3.10 4.29 -22.89
CA GLU A 250 2.40 5.52 -23.25
C GLU A 250 2.66 6.64 -22.23
N GLU A 251 2.44 6.38 -20.94
CA GLU A 251 2.61 7.36 -19.86
C GLU A 251 4.03 7.93 -19.79
N PHE A 252 5.04 7.09 -19.94
CA PHE A 252 6.44 7.52 -19.85
C PHE A 252 7.05 7.91 -21.21
N SER A 253 6.25 7.92 -22.26
CA SER A 253 6.69 8.23 -23.64
C SER A 253 7.91 7.39 -24.07
N GLY A 254 7.95 6.11 -23.63
CA GLY A 254 9.01 5.19 -24.01
C GLY A 254 9.17 3.96 -23.11
N CYS A 255 9.77 2.92 -23.68
CA CYS A 255 9.84 1.59 -23.06
C CYS A 255 10.78 1.48 -21.86
N ARG A 256 11.77 2.36 -21.69
CA ARG A 256 12.81 2.20 -20.64
C ARG A 256 12.22 2.26 -19.24
N ASN A 257 11.41 3.27 -18.96
CA ASN A 257 10.78 3.43 -17.63
C ASN A 257 9.65 2.42 -17.43
N ALA A 258 8.92 2.07 -18.50
CA ALA A 258 7.94 0.99 -18.47
C ALA A 258 8.59 -0.34 -18.07
N LEU A 259 9.71 -0.73 -18.70
CA LEU A 259 10.47 -1.92 -18.32
C LEU A 259 10.93 -1.90 -16.87
N PHE A 260 11.33 -0.73 -16.36
CA PHE A 260 11.70 -0.62 -14.95
C PHE A 260 10.52 -0.98 -14.03
N ARG A 261 9.33 -0.42 -14.29
CA ARG A 261 8.10 -0.74 -13.55
C ARG A 261 7.72 -2.21 -13.66
N MET A 262 7.77 -2.76 -14.86
CA MET A 262 7.45 -4.18 -15.08
C MET A 262 8.41 -5.11 -14.31
N LYS A 263 9.69 -4.77 -14.26
CA LYS A 263 10.68 -5.54 -13.48
C LYS A 263 10.42 -5.47 -11.98
N GLU A 264 9.97 -4.34 -11.45
CA GLU A 264 9.58 -4.22 -10.05
C GLU A 264 8.39 -5.12 -9.73
N ASN A 265 7.37 -5.19 -10.59
CA ASN A 265 6.23 -6.09 -10.45
C ASN A 265 6.66 -7.57 -10.53
N TRP A 266 7.45 -7.92 -11.53
CA TRP A 266 7.96 -9.27 -11.73
C TRP A 266 8.89 -9.75 -10.60
N ALA A 267 9.51 -8.86 -9.83
CA ALA A 267 10.31 -9.22 -8.67
C ALA A 267 9.48 -9.93 -7.58
N TYR A 268 8.17 -9.73 -7.56
CA TYR A 268 7.23 -10.43 -6.69
C TYR A 268 6.57 -11.61 -7.40
N LEU A 269 6.12 -11.39 -8.63
CA LEU A 269 5.32 -12.34 -9.39
C LEU A 269 6.09 -13.63 -9.74
N HIS A 270 7.40 -13.53 -10.10
CA HIS A 270 8.17 -14.70 -10.51
C HIS A 270 8.22 -15.81 -9.45
N ASN A 271 8.08 -15.46 -8.17
CA ASN A 271 8.07 -16.43 -7.07
C ASN A 271 6.85 -17.36 -7.08
N ARG A 272 5.82 -17.04 -7.89
CA ARG A 272 4.65 -17.88 -8.09
C ARG A 272 4.84 -18.91 -9.21
N PHE A 273 5.99 -18.93 -9.87
CA PHE A 273 6.28 -19.82 -10.99
C PHE A 273 7.48 -20.69 -10.68
N ALA A 274 7.25 -22.00 -10.49
CA ALA A 274 8.32 -22.95 -10.20
C ALA A 274 9.32 -23.00 -11.36
N GLY A 275 10.62 -22.93 -11.06
CA GLY A 275 11.69 -22.99 -12.06
C GLY A 275 11.89 -21.73 -12.90
N SER A 276 11.24 -20.62 -12.58
CA SER A 276 11.33 -19.37 -13.35
C SER A 276 12.64 -18.61 -13.19
N ASP A 277 13.50 -18.93 -12.23
CA ASP A 277 14.70 -18.16 -11.84
C ASP A 277 15.63 -17.82 -13.01
N LYS A 278 15.86 -18.76 -13.94
CA LYS A 278 16.72 -18.54 -15.10
C LYS A 278 16.13 -17.50 -16.04
N LEU A 279 14.84 -17.60 -16.32
CA LEU A 279 14.11 -16.64 -17.17
C LEU A 279 14.01 -15.28 -16.48
N TRP A 280 13.71 -15.25 -15.18
CA TRP A 280 13.71 -14.03 -14.39
C TRP A 280 15.06 -13.31 -14.41
N LYS A 281 16.17 -14.05 -14.32
CA LYS A 281 17.52 -13.48 -14.43
C LYS A 281 17.78 -12.83 -15.81
N GLN A 282 17.19 -13.35 -16.87
CA GLN A 282 17.24 -12.74 -18.20
C GLN A 282 16.34 -11.52 -18.28
N MET A 283 15.09 -11.59 -17.80
CA MET A 283 14.15 -10.47 -17.78
C MET A 283 14.73 -9.25 -17.05
N ARG A 284 15.42 -9.46 -15.92
CA ARG A 284 16.06 -8.35 -15.18
C ARG A 284 17.12 -7.62 -15.98
N LYS A 285 17.80 -8.31 -16.88
CA LYS A 285 18.94 -7.76 -17.66
C LYS A 285 18.52 -7.13 -18.97
N THR A 286 17.44 -7.59 -19.58
CA THR A 286 17.03 -7.05 -20.89
C THR A 286 16.63 -5.60 -20.80
N THR A 287 16.96 -4.86 -21.86
CA THR A 287 16.52 -3.46 -22.10
C THR A 287 15.57 -3.36 -23.28
N ASP A 288 15.28 -4.49 -23.91
CA ASP A 288 14.39 -4.61 -25.05
C ASP A 288 12.99 -5.04 -24.61
N ALA A 289 11.97 -4.28 -25.02
CA ALA A 289 10.59 -4.51 -24.61
C ALA A 289 9.99 -5.79 -25.26
N ALA A 290 10.33 -6.06 -26.51
CA ALA A 290 9.83 -7.26 -27.20
C ALA A 290 10.43 -8.53 -26.58
N GLN A 291 11.73 -8.50 -26.28
CA GLN A 291 12.40 -9.59 -25.56
C GLN A 291 11.81 -9.77 -24.16
N PHE A 292 11.50 -8.68 -23.43
CA PHE A 292 10.89 -8.78 -22.12
C PHE A 292 9.52 -9.46 -22.18
N ARG A 293 8.65 -9.07 -23.14
CA ARG A 293 7.34 -9.71 -23.36
C ARG A 293 7.48 -11.20 -23.70
N ALA A 294 8.42 -11.55 -24.59
CA ALA A 294 8.65 -12.95 -24.94
C ALA A 294 9.10 -13.78 -23.75
N LEU A 295 9.99 -13.27 -22.91
CA LEU A 295 10.41 -13.94 -21.66
C LEU A 295 9.28 -14.04 -20.66
N SER A 296 8.45 -12.99 -20.53
CA SER A 296 7.24 -12.98 -19.70
C SER A 296 6.29 -14.10 -20.12
N ALA A 297 5.90 -14.15 -21.40
CA ALA A 297 5.05 -15.20 -21.95
C ALA A 297 5.66 -16.61 -21.74
N GLN A 298 6.97 -16.74 -21.92
CA GLN A 298 7.64 -18.02 -21.69
C GLN A 298 7.51 -18.45 -20.22
N VAL A 299 7.67 -17.56 -19.23
CA VAL A 299 7.44 -17.93 -17.82
C VAL A 299 6.00 -18.37 -17.62
N LEU A 300 5.03 -17.60 -18.10
CA LEU A 300 3.60 -17.85 -17.90
C LEU A 300 3.15 -19.20 -18.46
N HIS A 301 3.66 -19.60 -19.63
CA HIS A 301 3.21 -20.79 -20.33
C HIS A 301 4.08 -22.03 -20.13
N THR A 302 5.31 -21.90 -19.59
CA THR A 302 6.21 -23.05 -19.42
C THR A 302 6.57 -23.36 -17.97
N CYS A 303 6.37 -22.42 -17.05
CA CYS A 303 6.66 -22.62 -15.64
C CYS A 303 5.36 -22.88 -14.87
N PRO A 304 5.28 -23.96 -14.05
CA PRO A 304 4.07 -24.22 -13.26
C PRO A 304 3.78 -23.12 -12.25
N LEU A 305 2.52 -22.68 -12.16
CA LEU A 305 2.03 -21.79 -11.12
C LEU A 305 1.95 -22.57 -9.78
N VAL A 306 2.48 -22.00 -8.68
CA VAL A 306 2.55 -22.59 -7.35
C VAL A 306 1.90 -21.72 -6.29
#